data_9a2bc0a37f4f65c60fd66173018e4380
#
_entry.id   9a2bc0a37f4f65c60fd66173018e4380
#
_cell.length_a   1.000
_cell.length_b   1.000
_cell.length_c   1.000
_cell.angle_alpha   90.00
_cell.angle_beta   90.00
_cell.angle_gamma   90.00
#
_symmetry.space_group_name_H-M   'P 1'
#
loop_
_entity.id
_entity.type
_entity.pdbx_description
1 polymer ?
#
loop_
_entity_poly.entity_id
_entity_poly.type
_entity_poly.pdbx_seq_one_letter_code
_entity_poly.pdbx_strand_id
1 'polypeptide(L)'
;MAISQEQFDLAKADPKLANIVYHDWESESYDDKWSISYDQRCVDYARNCFDHVVPRESQGSSLAGARVVELGSGTGFFLLNLMQSGIGGAGIVTDLSSGMVSVAVRNGKNLGLNVTGIVADAELLPFANSSVDLVVGHAMLHHVPDLDALFAEVNRVLRPGGRFVSCGEPTQKGDLVARALSRLTWWTSTRVTQLPWLVDKWARPAHELAESSREAALEAVVDVHTFDPSQLARFALRSGCVDVSTVTQELTASWFGWPVRTFESSVKAGVLGFGWANFAFGTWKKLEGLDRQVFSKIISDRYFYNVCITGMAP
;
A
#
# COMPACT_ATOMS: atom_id res chain seq x y z
N MET A 1 19.55 9.01 8.12
CA MET A 1 20.02 10.44 8.05
C MET A 1 18.78 11.32 7.93
N ALA A 2 18.72 12.48 8.60
CA ALA A 2 17.58 13.38 8.43
C ALA A 2 17.62 14.01 7.02
N ILE A 3 16.45 14.14 6.38
CA ILE A 3 16.30 14.80 5.08
C ILE A 3 16.70 16.28 5.25
N SER A 4 17.60 16.78 4.41
CA SER A 4 18.01 18.19 4.44
C SER A 4 16.89 19.10 3.95
N GLN A 5 16.89 20.39 4.36
CA GLN A 5 15.89 21.35 3.87
C GLN A 5 15.96 21.53 2.34
N GLU A 6 17.15 21.47 1.76
CA GLU A 6 17.36 21.56 0.32
C GLU A 6 16.73 20.35 -0.42
N GLN A 7 16.94 19.13 0.09
CA GLN A 7 16.28 17.93 -0.46
C GLN A 7 14.76 18.01 -0.35
N PHE A 8 14.24 18.54 0.75
CA PHE A 8 12.82 18.76 0.95
C PHE A 8 12.21 19.76 -0.04
N ASP A 9 12.92 20.85 -0.31
CA ASP A 9 12.45 21.89 -1.23
C ASP A 9 12.51 21.42 -2.70
N LEU A 10 13.57 20.67 -3.07
CA LEU A 10 13.67 20.03 -4.38
C LEU A 10 12.57 18.95 -4.59
N ALA A 11 12.33 18.15 -3.59
CA ALA A 11 11.30 17.10 -3.63
C ALA A 11 9.89 17.67 -3.86
N LYS A 12 9.56 18.85 -3.34
CA LYS A 12 8.27 19.50 -3.59
C LYS A 12 8.00 19.87 -5.05
N ALA A 13 9.03 20.01 -5.85
CA ALA A 13 8.91 20.41 -7.25
C ALA A 13 8.81 19.22 -8.22
N ASP A 14 9.17 18.01 -7.76
CA ASP A 14 9.17 16.78 -8.56
C ASP A 14 8.64 15.60 -7.73
N PRO A 15 7.42 15.10 -8.03
CA PRO A 15 6.82 13.99 -7.29
C PRO A 15 7.66 12.69 -7.31
N LYS A 16 8.38 12.40 -8.41
CA LYS A 16 9.23 11.21 -8.49
C LYS A 16 10.46 11.36 -7.59
N LEU A 17 11.08 12.54 -7.59
CA LEU A 17 12.19 12.81 -6.68
C LEU A 17 11.74 12.80 -5.22
N ALA A 18 10.55 13.34 -4.93
CA ALA A 18 9.95 13.26 -3.60
C ALA A 18 9.81 11.82 -3.13
N ASN A 19 9.29 10.96 -4.02
CA ASN A 19 9.10 9.53 -3.76
C ASN A 19 10.43 8.84 -3.43
N ILE A 20 11.47 9.05 -4.27
CA ILE A 20 12.81 8.47 -4.04
C ILE A 20 13.37 8.92 -2.70
N VAL A 21 13.38 10.22 -2.43
CA VAL A 21 13.99 10.78 -1.21
C VAL A 21 13.26 10.29 0.04
N TYR A 22 11.94 10.28 0.01
CA TYR A 22 11.10 9.86 1.12
C TYR A 22 11.29 8.37 1.43
N HIS A 23 11.19 7.51 0.42
CA HIS A 23 11.27 6.07 0.60
C HIS A 23 12.71 5.56 0.85
N ASP A 24 13.73 6.17 0.25
CA ASP A 24 15.13 5.86 0.59
C ASP A 24 15.42 6.18 2.07
N TRP A 25 14.89 7.30 2.57
CA TRP A 25 15.06 7.70 3.97
C TRP A 25 14.35 6.74 4.94
N GLU A 26 13.12 6.29 4.62
CA GLU A 26 12.33 5.40 5.48
C GLU A 26 12.69 3.92 5.37
N SER A 27 13.41 3.50 4.35
CA SER A 27 13.51 2.10 3.93
C SER A 27 13.83 1.11 5.06
N GLU A 28 14.75 1.47 5.96
CA GLU A 28 15.15 0.58 7.08
C GLU A 28 14.14 0.57 8.24
N SER A 29 13.30 1.58 8.40
CA SER A 29 12.28 1.68 9.45
C SER A 29 10.85 1.49 8.95
N TYR A 30 10.68 1.30 7.65
CA TYR A 30 9.38 1.24 6.98
C TYR A 30 8.50 0.11 7.52
N ASP A 31 9.07 -1.09 7.67
CA ASP A 31 8.32 -2.24 8.17
C ASP A 31 7.80 -2.02 9.59
N ASP A 32 8.60 -1.43 10.46
CA ASP A 32 8.19 -1.10 11.84
C ASP A 32 7.10 -0.02 11.86
N LYS A 33 7.27 1.04 11.07
CA LYS A 33 6.32 2.16 10.98
C LYS A 33 4.94 1.69 10.49
N TRP A 34 4.90 0.84 9.48
CA TRP A 34 3.68 0.37 8.87
C TRP A 34 3.18 -0.97 9.43
N SER A 35 3.87 -1.52 10.46
CA SER A 35 3.58 -2.83 11.05
C SER A 35 3.56 -3.94 10.00
N ILE A 36 4.43 -3.82 9.00
CA ILE A 36 4.63 -4.81 7.96
C ILE A 36 5.31 -6.03 8.58
N SER A 37 4.82 -7.19 8.26
CA SER A 37 5.46 -8.45 8.62
C SER A 37 5.25 -9.50 7.53
N TYR A 38 5.93 -10.63 7.69
CA TYR A 38 5.86 -11.76 6.77
C TYR A 38 5.33 -13.00 7.50
N ASP A 39 4.56 -12.75 8.56
CA ASP A 39 3.86 -13.79 9.32
C ASP A 39 2.52 -14.17 8.65
N GLN A 40 1.88 -15.21 9.19
CA GLN A 40 0.64 -15.75 8.62
C GLN A 40 -0.48 -14.71 8.46
N ARG A 41 -0.52 -13.65 9.30
CA ARG A 41 -1.53 -12.60 9.22
C ARG A 41 -1.37 -11.78 7.92
N CYS A 42 -0.12 -11.43 7.59
CA CYS A 42 0.18 -10.67 6.39
C CYS A 42 0.10 -11.54 5.13
N VAL A 43 0.48 -12.81 5.21
CA VAL A 43 0.25 -13.79 4.14
C VAL A 43 -1.24 -13.93 3.84
N ASP A 44 -2.08 -14.10 4.86
CA ASP A 44 -3.54 -14.19 4.70
C ASP A 44 -4.14 -12.90 4.13
N TYR A 45 -3.64 -11.74 4.57
CA TYR A 45 -4.08 -10.45 4.05
C TYR A 45 -3.76 -10.31 2.55
N ALA A 46 -2.51 -10.49 2.15
CA ALA A 46 -2.09 -10.39 0.76
C ALA A 46 -2.86 -11.38 -0.13
N ARG A 47 -3.00 -12.62 0.34
CA ARG A 47 -3.78 -13.64 -0.36
C ARG A 47 -5.26 -13.26 -0.50
N ASN A 48 -5.88 -12.74 0.55
CA ASN A 48 -7.27 -12.30 0.53
C ASN A 48 -7.47 -11.12 -0.43
N CYS A 49 -6.57 -10.13 -0.45
CA CYS A 49 -6.62 -9.03 -1.41
C CYS A 49 -6.58 -9.54 -2.85
N PHE A 50 -5.68 -10.46 -3.15
CA PHE A 50 -5.56 -11.09 -4.46
C PHE A 50 -6.84 -11.88 -4.84
N ASP A 51 -7.32 -12.74 -3.94
CA ASP A 51 -8.50 -13.59 -4.16
C ASP A 51 -9.81 -12.80 -4.33
N HIS A 52 -9.86 -11.57 -3.82
CA HIS A 52 -11.03 -10.71 -4.00
C HIS A 52 -11.19 -10.19 -5.43
N VAL A 53 -10.10 -9.92 -6.13
CA VAL A 53 -10.14 -9.40 -7.50
C VAL A 53 -9.88 -10.47 -8.55
N VAL A 54 -9.23 -11.57 -8.19
CA VAL A 54 -8.98 -12.71 -9.08
C VAL A 54 -9.72 -13.92 -8.53
N PRO A 55 -10.89 -14.26 -9.07
CA PRO A 55 -11.64 -15.44 -8.62
C PRO A 55 -10.80 -16.70 -8.66
N ARG A 56 -10.92 -17.57 -7.65
CA ARG A 56 -10.07 -18.78 -7.52
C ARG A 56 -10.17 -19.72 -8.70
N GLU A 57 -11.34 -19.82 -9.30
CA GLU A 57 -11.58 -20.57 -10.54
C GLU A 57 -10.81 -20.04 -11.75
N SER A 58 -10.44 -18.77 -11.74
CA SER A 58 -9.59 -18.12 -12.76
C SER A 58 -8.10 -18.20 -12.44
N GLN A 59 -7.74 -18.73 -11.26
CA GLN A 59 -6.36 -18.92 -10.83
C GLN A 59 -5.89 -20.32 -11.25
N GLY A 60 -5.49 -20.49 -12.51
CA GLY A 60 -4.97 -21.78 -12.96
C GLY A 60 -3.73 -22.22 -12.18
N SER A 61 -3.36 -23.50 -12.27
CA SER A 61 -2.13 -24.07 -11.68
C SER A 61 -0.83 -23.37 -12.14
N SER A 62 -0.90 -22.54 -13.17
CA SER A 62 0.20 -21.75 -13.70
C SER A 62 0.70 -20.66 -12.73
N LEU A 63 -0.12 -20.18 -11.78
CA LEU A 63 0.29 -19.11 -10.88
C LEU A 63 1.40 -19.51 -9.90
N ALA A 64 1.51 -20.79 -9.51
CA ALA A 64 2.57 -21.27 -8.62
C ALA A 64 3.97 -21.22 -9.29
N GLY A 65 4.04 -21.34 -10.62
CA GLY A 65 5.28 -21.22 -11.41
C GLY A 65 5.47 -19.87 -12.08
N ALA A 66 4.55 -18.92 -11.89
CA ALA A 66 4.53 -17.65 -12.60
C ALA A 66 5.77 -16.80 -12.32
N ARG A 67 6.23 -16.09 -13.34
CA ARG A 67 7.18 -14.98 -13.22
C ARG A 67 6.39 -13.72 -12.85
N VAL A 68 6.55 -13.25 -11.62
CA VAL A 68 5.80 -12.13 -11.05
C VAL A 68 6.70 -10.91 -10.94
N VAL A 69 6.19 -9.76 -11.36
CA VAL A 69 6.82 -8.45 -11.14
C VAL A 69 5.93 -7.66 -10.18
N GLU A 70 6.51 -7.12 -9.11
CA GLU A 70 5.85 -6.15 -8.25
C GLU A 70 6.32 -4.74 -8.59
N LEU A 71 5.37 -3.85 -8.82
CA LEU A 71 5.60 -2.42 -9.05
C LEU A 71 5.46 -1.66 -7.73
N GLY A 72 6.38 -0.70 -7.46
CA GLY A 72 6.37 0.05 -6.21
C GLY A 72 6.40 -0.89 -5.01
N SER A 73 7.35 -1.82 -5.00
CA SER A 73 7.36 -2.94 -4.05
C SER A 73 7.59 -2.52 -2.61
N GLY A 74 8.09 -1.30 -2.37
CA GLY A 74 8.56 -0.93 -1.05
C GLY A 74 9.52 -1.99 -0.51
N THR A 75 9.27 -2.47 0.69
CA THR A 75 10.06 -3.54 1.33
C THR A 75 9.69 -4.96 0.89
N GLY A 76 8.81 -5.10 -0.12
CA GLY A 76 8.38 -6.39 -0.68
C GLY A 76 7.13 -6.98 -0.01
N PHE A 77 6.38 -6.16 0.70
CA PHE A 77 5.23 -6.62 1.50
C PHE A 77 4.26 -7.51 0.72
N PHE A 78 3.81 -7.08 -0.44
CA PHE A 78 2.72 -7.79 -1.12
C PHE A 78 3.22 -9.04 -1.85
N LEU A 79 4.26 -8.90 -2.69
CA LEU A 79 4.78 -10.04 -3.45
C LEU A 79 5.34 -11.13 -2.56
N LEU A 80 6.14 -10.80 -1.53
CA LEU A 80 6.74 -11.82 -0.68
C LEU A 80 5.68 -12.61 0.09
N ASN A 81 4.62 -11.95 0.56
CA ASN A 81 3.50 -12.63 1.21
C ASN A 81 2.66 -13.45 0.21
N LEU A 82 2.46 -12.96 -1.02
CA LEU A 82 1.83 -13.75 -2.08
C LEU A 82 2.64 -15.01 -2.41
N MET A 83 3.97 -14.90 -2.54
CA MET A 83 4.83 -16.04 -2.80
C MET A 83 4.79 -17.07 -1.67
N GLN A 84 4.75 -16.65 -0.42
CA GLN A 84 4.54 -17.55 0.72
C GLN A 84 3.17 -18.25 0.65
N SER A 85 2.14 -17.60 0.08
CA SER A 85 0.81 -18.19 -0.12
C SER A 85 0.71 -19.12 -1.35
N GLY A 86 1.83 -19.31 -2.07
CA GLY A 86 1.90 -20.16 -3.27
C GLY A 86 1.58 -19.46 -4.59
N ILE A 87 1.58 -18.12 -4.63
CA ILE A 87 1.46 -17.34 -5.87
C ILE A 87 2.85 -16.83 -6.28
N GLY A 88 3.34 -17.26 -7.44
CA GLY A 88 4.64 -16.88 -7.98
C GLY A 88 5.76 -17.88 -7.66
N GLY A 89 6.47 -18.33 -8.70
CA GLY A 89 7.65 -19.19 -8.58
C GLY A 89 8.96 -18.40 -8.60
N ALA A 90 8.98 -17.25 -9.28
CA ALA A 90 10.10 -16.31 -9.32
C ALA A 90 9.56 -14.89 -9.23
N GLY A 91 10.04 -14.13 -8.25
CA GLY A 91 9.63 -12.74 -7.98
C GLY A 91 10.67 -11.72 -8.43
N ILE A 92 10.22 -10.62 -9.00
CA ILE A 92 11.02 -9.43 -9.27
C ILE A 92 10.35 -8.25 -8.56
N VAL A 93 11.03 -7.69 -7.59
CA VAL A 93 10.59 -6.47 -6.90
C VAL A 93 11.15 -5.25 -7.62
N THR A 94 10.31 -4.26 -7.91
CA THR A 94 10.73 -3.00 -8.54
C THR A 94 10.24 -1.81 -7.75
N ASP A 95 11.10 -0.81 -7.57
CA ASP A 95 10.79 0.44 -6.90
C ASP A 95 11.68 1.55 -7.45
N LEU A 96 11.27 2.81 -7.34
CA LEU A 96 12.12 3.97 -7.64
C LEU A 96 13.23 4.13 -6.59
N SER A 97 12.98 3.73 -5.34
CA SER A 97 13.92 3.79 -4.24
C SER A 97 14.87 2.59 -4.25
N SER A 98 16.15 2.85 -4.32
CA SER A 98 17.19 1.81 -4.22
C SER A 98 17.25 1.21 -2.81
N GLY A 99 16.93 1.99 -1.79
CA GLY A 99 16.82 1.54 -0.40
C GLY A 99 15.71 0.51 -0.24
N MET A 100 14.51 0.81 -0.76
CA MET A 100 13.38 -0.13 -0.74
C MET A 100 13.70 -1.44 -1.45
N VAL A 101 14.22 -1.38 -2.67
CA VAL A 101 14.62 -2.59 -3.43
C VAL A 101 15.62 -3.44 -2.64
N SER A 102 16.60 -2.80 -1.99
CA SER A 102 17.61 -3.52 -1.20
C SER A 102 17.01 -4.23 0.01
N VAL A 103 16.06 -3.58 0.70
CA VAL A 103 15.34 -4.17 1.84
C VAL A 103 14.44 -5.30 1.35
N ALA A 104 13.68 -5.12 0.27
CA ALA A 104 12.80 -6.16 -0.29
C ALA A 104 13.59 -7.43 -0.67
N VAL A 105 14.73 -7.30 -1.33
CA VAL A 105 15.60 -8.43 -1.67
C VAL A 105 16.14 -9.12 -0.42
N ARG A 106 16.55 -8.35 0.59
CA ARG A 106 17.01 -8.88 1.89
C ARG A 106 15.89 -9.67 2.57
N ASN A 107 14.67 -9.13 2.61
CA ASN A 107 13.50 -9.78 3.18
C ASN A 107 13.18 -11.09 2.41
N GLY A 108 13.16 -11.06 1.08
CA GLY A 108 12.96 -12.25 0.26
C GLY A 108 13.99 -13.35 0.51
N LYS A 109 15.26 -12.97 0.65
CA LYS A 109 16.35 -13.90 1.00
C LYS A 109 16.16 -14.53 2.39
N ASN A 110 15.76 -13.72 3.38
CA ASN A 110 15.51 -14.21 4.73
C ASN A 110 14.34 -15.20 4.79
N LEU A 111 13.37 -15.05 3.90
CA LEU A 111 12.23 -15.97 3.74
C LEU A 111 12.54 -17.19 2.85
N GLY A 112 13.73 -17.28 2.29
CA GLY A 112 14.10 -18.37 1.36
C GLY A 112 13.38 -18.32 0.02
N LEU A 113 12.88 -17.16 -0.39
CA LEU A 113 12.15 -16.96 -1.65
C LEU A 113 13.11 -16.64 -2.82
N ASN A 114 12.75 -17.07 -4.01
CA ASN A 114 13.49 -16.74 -5.24
C ASN A 114 13.10 -15.36 -5.75
N VAL A 115 13.78 -14.32 -5.27
CA VAL A 115 13.46 -12.92 -5.57
C VAL A 115 14.70 -12.16 -6.02
N THR A 116 14.53 -11.33 -7.04
CA THR A 116 15.52 -10.35 -7.51
C THR A 116 14.96 -8.94 -7.44
N GLY A 117 15.83 -7.93 -7.34
CA GLY A 117 15.43 -6.52 -7.26
C GLY A 117 15.95 -5.70 -8.43
N ILE A 118 15.15 -4.78 -8.93
CA ILE A 118 15.50 -3.83 -9.98
C ILE A 118 15.00 -2.45 -9.60
N VAL A 119 15.87 -1.45 -9.55
CA VAL A 119 15.46 -0.06 -9.42
C VAL A 119 14.86 0.38 -10.76
N ALA A 120 13.57 0.69 -10.79
CA ALA A 120 12.86 0.99 -12.01
C ALA A 120 11.69 1.94 -11.79
N ASP A 121 11.41 2.74 -12.80
CA ASP A 121 10.21 3.55 -12.91
C ASP A 121 9.07 2.69 -13.47
N ALA A 122 7.91 2.68 -12.80
CA ALA A 122 6.74 1.94 -13.26
C ALA A 122 6.15 2.46 -14.59
N GLU A 123 6.48 3.71 -14.96
CA GLU A 123 6.11 4.31 -16.25
C GLU A 123 7.07 3.92 -17.39
N LEU A 124 8.21 3.24 -17.07
CA LEU A 124 9.20 2.79 -18.06
C LEU A 124 9.91 1.51 -17.57
N LEU A 125 9.28 0.37 -17.74
CA LEU A 125 9.75 -0.90 -17.20
C LEU A 125 10.89 -1.52 -18.02
N PRO A 126 11.99 -1.97 -17.37
CA PRO A 126 13.14 -2.56 -18.07
C PRO A 126 12.92 -4.04 -18.45
N PHE A 127 11.72 -4.38 -18.90
CA PHE A 127 11.35 -5.73 -19.30
C PHE A 127 11.01 -5.79 -20.80
N ALA A 128 11.30 -6.92 -21.42
CA ALA A 128 10.88 -7.18 -22.81
C ALA A 128 9.34 -7.28 -22.91
N ASN A 129 8.81 -7.01 -24.09
CA ASN A 129 7.40 -7.23 -24.38
C ASN A 129 7.02 -8.70 -24.11
N SER A 130 5.83 -8.92 -23.58
CA SER A 130 5.25 -10.25 -23.36
C SER A 130 6.19 -11.22 -22.61
N SER A 131 6.84 -10.74 -21.54
CA SER A 131 7.86 -11.50 -20.79
C SER A 131 7.46 -11.84 -19.36
N VAL A 132 6.33 -11.31 -18.88
CA VAL A 132 5.86 -11.43 -17.49
C VAL A 132 4.49 -12.12 -17.45
N ASP A 133 4.28 -13.03 -16.52
CA ASP A 133 3.01 -13.75 -16.36
C ASP A 133 2.01 -12.98 -15.50
N LEU A 134 2.53 -12.30 -14.46
CA LEU A 134 1.73 -11.59 -13.49
C LEU A 134 2.47 -10.31 -13.05
N VAL A 135 1.76 -9.19 -13.08
CA VAL A 135 2.21 -7.92 -12.48
C VAL A 135 1.35 -7.66 -11.26
N VAL A 136 1.97 -7.36 -10.13
CA VAL A 136 1.27 -7.01 -8.89
C VAL A 136 1.72 -5.66 -8.37
N GLY A 137 0.89 -5.01 -7.54
CA GLY A 137 1.22 -3.80 -6.81
C GLY A 137 0.30 -3.65 -5.60
N HIS A 138 0.77 -2.96 -4.58
CA HIS A 138 -0.02 -2.67 -3.39
C HIS A 138 0.25 -1.26 -2.90
N ALA A 139 -0.81 -0.44 -2.83
CA ALA A 139 -0.74 0.94 -2.36
C ALA A 139 0.36 1.76 -3.06
N MET A 140 0.42 1.68 -4.42
CA MET A 140 1.48 2.32 -5.20
C MET A 140 0.97 3.18 -6.37
N LEU A 141 -0.21 2.88 -6.94
CA LEU A 141 -0.73 3.62 -8.10
C LEU A 141 -0.98 5.09 -7.79
N HIS A 142 -1.32 5.40 -6.53
CA HIS A 142 -1.56 6.77 -6.09
C HIS A 142 -0.30 7.63 -6.03
N HIS A 143 0.88 7.02 -6.12
CA HIS A 143 2.18 7.71 -6.19
C HIS A 143 2.67 7.93 -7.64
N VAL A 144 2.03 7.32 -8.64
CA VAL A 144 2.51 7.37 -10.03
C VAL A 144 1.90 8.54 -10.77
N PRO A 145 2.69 9.53 -11.25
CA PRO A 145 2.18 10.71 -11.92
C PRO A 145 1.42 10.42 -13.23
N ASP A 146 1.93 9.51 -14.07
CA ASP A 146 1.32 9.16 -15.36
C ASP A 146 0.80 7.72 -15.38
N LEU A 147 -0.46 7.56 -15.00
CA LEU A 147 -1.15 6.28 -14.98
C LEU A 147 -1.38 5.70 -16.39
N ASP A 148 -1.53 6.53 -17.42
CA ASP A 148 -1.68 6.04 -18.79
C ASP A 148 -0.36 5.40 -19.26
N ALA A 149 0.80 6.00 -18.96
CA ALA A 149 2.11 5.41 -19.23
C ALA A 149 2.31 4.11 -18.44
N LEU A 150 1.99 4.10 -17.13
CA LEU A 150 2.08 2.90 -16.31
C LEU A 150 1.26 1.74 -16.88
N PHE A 151 -0.04 1.95 -17.18
CA PHE A 151 -0.88 0.87 -17.68
C PHE A 151 -0.48 0.43 -19.10
N ALA A 152 0.08 1.32 -19.91
CA ALA A 152 0.66 0.96 -21.22
C ALA A 152 1.87 0.02 -21.03
N GLU A 153 2.76 0.32 -20.09
CA GLU A 153 3.90 -0.55 -19.76
C GLU A 153 3.47 -1.89 -19.17
N VAL A 154 2.49 -1.89 -18.24
CA VAL A 154 1.90 -3.11 -17.69
C VAL A 154 1.38 -4.01 -18.82
N ASN A 155 0.58 -3.46 -19.74
CA ASN A 155 0.03 -4.22 -20.87
C ASN A 155 1.15 -4.71 -21.82
N ARG A 156 2.18 -3.91 -22.05
CA ARG A 156 3.33 -4.26 -22.91
C ARG A 156 4.14 -5.43 -22.37
N VAL A 157 4.43 -5.45 -21.07
CA VAL A 157 5.30 -6.48 -20.46
C VAL A 157 4.58 -7.78 -20.18
N LEU A 158 3.26 -7.75 -19.97
CA LEU A 158 2.46 -8.94 -19.77
C LEU A 158 2.41 -9.81 -21.05
N ARG A 159 2.50 -11.12 -20.87
CA ARG A 159 2.20 -12.08 -21.96
C ARG A 159 0.72 -12.03 -22.31
N PRO A 160 0.33 -12.41 -23.54
CA PRO A 160 -1.07 -12.66 -23.86
C PRO A 160 -1.72 -13.57 -22.81
N GLY A 161 -2.84 -13.12 -22.23
CA GLY A 161 -3.50 -13.76 -21.10
C GLY A 161 -2.82 -13.59 -19.75
N GLY A 162 -1.70 -12.88 -19.66
CA GLY A 162 -1.07 -12.45 -18.40
C GLY A 162 -1.95 -11.44 -17.69
N ARG A 163 -1.83 -11.37 -16.36
CA ARG A 163 -2.72 -10.58 -15.51
C ARG A 163 -1.96 -9.52 -14.72
N PHE A 164 -2.61 -8.38 -14.47
CA PHE A 164 -2.17 -7.47 -13.43
C PHE A 164 -3.17 -7.41 -12.27
N VAL A 165 -2.68 -7.12 -11.07
CA VAL A 165 -3.44 -6.93 -9.85
C VAL A 165 -2.81 -5.80 -9.05
N SER A 166 -3.56 -4.73 -8.75
CA SER A 166 -3.16 -3.72 -7.77
C SER A 166 -4.21 -3.61 -6.68
N CYS A 167 -3.78 -3.56 -5.42
CA CYS A 167 -4.64 -3.50 -4.24
C CYS A 167 -4.22 -2.34 -3.33
N GLY A 168 -5.13 -1.94 -2.40
CA GLY A 168 -4.79 -0.96 -1.38
C GLY A 168 -4.78 0.49 -1.85
N GLU A 169 -5.39 0.80 -2.99
CA GLU A 169 -5.41 2.16 -3.51
C GLU A 169 -6.52 3.00 -2.86
N PRO A 170 -6.27 4.26 -2.42
CA PRO A 170 -7.26 5.07 -1.74
C PRO A 170 -8.36 5.54 -2.68
N THR A 171 -9.63 5.37 -2.28
CA THR A 171 -10.74 5.99 -3.00
C THR A 171 -10.94 7.44 -2.59
N GLN A 172 -11.45 8.27 -3.50
CA GLN A 172 -11.66 9.70 -3.25
C GLN A 172 -12.54 9.98 -2.02
N LYS A 173 -13.66 9.26 -1.89
CA LYS A 173 -14.61 9.48 -0.78
C LYS A 173 -14.18 8.79 0.51
N GLY A 174 -13.61 7.61 0.42
CA GLY A 174 -13.06 6.88 1.56
C GLY A 174 -11.92 7.66 2.22
N ASP A 175 -11.01 8.20 1.41
CA ASP A 175 -9.89 9.01 1.87
C ASP A 175 -10.36 10.32 2.54
N LEU A 176 -11.34 11.02 1.99
CA LEU A 176 -11.90 12.21 2.62
C LEU A 176 -12.41 11.93 4.04
N VAL A 177 -13.13 10.83 4.24
CA VAL A 177 -13.64 10.43 5.56
C VAL A 177 -12.50 10.04 6.48
N ALA A 178 -11.56 9.21 6.00
CA ALA A 178 -10.41 8.77 6.78
C ALA A 178 -9.56 9.96 7.26
N ARG A 179 -9.23 10.90 6.37
CA ARG A 179 -8.49 12.14 6.71
C ARG A 179 -9.26 13.02 7.71
N ALA A 180 -10.57 13.14 7.57
CA ALA A 180 -11.38 13.92 8.52
C ALA A 180 -11.36 13.30 9.93
N LEU A 181 -11.54 11.99 10.03
CA LEU A 181 -11.48 11.25 11.29
C LEU A 181 -10.07 11.29 11.91
N SER A 182 -9.03 11.12 11.10
CA SER A 182 -7.63 11.21 11.53
C SER A 182 -7.30 12.61 12.08
N ARG A 183 -7.70 13.69 11.39
CA ARG A 183 -7.49 15.07 11.88
C ARG A 183 -8.20 15.32 13.21
N LEU A 184 -9.43 14.85 13.36
CA LEU A 184 -10.18 14.97 14.61
C LEU A 184 -9.48 14.19 15.73
N THR A 185 -9.02 12.96 15.45
CA THR A 185 -8.30 12.13 16.41
C THR A 185 -6.99 12.78 16.82
N TRP A 186 -6.19 13.24 15.87
CA TRP A 186 -4.95 13.97 16.15
C TRP A 186 -5.19 15.21 17.03
N TRP A 187 -6.16 16.02 16.63
CA TRP A 187 -6.50 17.25 17.36
C TRP A 187 -6.95 16.95 18.80
N THR A 188 -7.76 15.92 19.01
CA THR A 188 -8.25 15.55 20.34
C THR A 188 -7.16 14.90 21.19
N SER A 189 -6.47 13.89 20.66
CA SER A 189 -5.47 13.11 21.39
C SER A 189 -4.28 13.96 21.83
N THR A 190 -3.73 14.79 20.94
CA THR A 190 -2.61 15.67 21.26
C THR A 190 -2.95 16.73 22.30
N ARG A 191 -4.23 17.12 22.48
CA ARG A 191 -4.67 18.04 23.53
C ARG A 191 -4.97 17.33 24.83
N VAL A 192 -5.68 16.21 24.75
CA VAL A 192 -6.05 15.43 25.94
C VAL A 192 -4.80 14.92 26.65
N THR A 193 -3.79 14.47 25.92
CA THR A 193 -2.52 13.98 26.51
C THR A 193 -1.71 15.07 27.21
N GLN A 194 -1.98 16.37 26.94
CA GLN A 194 -1.34 17.49 27.64
C GLN A 194 -2.00 17.85 28.98
N LEU A 195 -3.09 17.17 29.37
CA LEU A 195 -3.70 17.40 30.70
C LEU A 195 -2.73 17.00 31.81
N PRO A 196 -2.68 17.75 32.97
CA PRO A 196 -1.65 17.60 34.00
C PRO A 196 -1.49 16.17 34.53
N TRP A 197 -2.56 15.37 34.56
CA TRP A 197 -2.52 13.98 35.04
C TRP A 197 -2.15 12.94 33.97
N LEU A 198 -2.05 13.33 32.69
CA LEU A 198 -1.74 12.46 31.56
C LEU A 198 -0.38 12.75 30.93
N VAL A 199 0.12 13.99 31.04
CA VAL A 199 1.26 14.49 30.28
C VAL A 199 2.50 13.62 30.43
N ASP A 200 2.88 13.25 31.65
CA ASP A 200 4.08 12.46 31.90
C ASP A 200 4.05 11.05 31.28
N LYS A 201 2.86 10.46 31.25
CA LYS A 201 2.68 9.10 30.79
C LYS A 201 2.33 9.00 29.31
N TRP A 202 1.52 9.95 28.80
CA TRP A 202 0.86 9.81 27.50
C TRP A 202 1.34 10.82 26.45
N ALA A 203 1.80 12.00 26.89
CA ALA A 203 2.16 13.03 25.93
C ALA A 203 3.44 12.66 25.16
N ARG A 204 3.35 12.74 23.85
CA ARG A 204 4.51 12.62 22.97
C ARG A 204 5.32 13.92 23.03
N PRO A 205 6.66 13.86 23.07
CA PRO A 205 7.52 15.04 23.05
C PRO A 205 7.25 15.95 21.85
N ALA A 206 7.34 17.27 22.06
CA ALA A 206 7.00 18.24 21.01
C ALA A 206 7.90 18.13 19.76
N HIS A 207 9.16 17.75 19.92
CA HIS A 207 10.08 17.56 18.79
C HIS A 207 9.69 16.35 17.94
N GLU A 208 9.24 15.24 18.55
CA GLU A 208 8.75 14.06 17.83
C GLU A 208 7.43 14.34 17.10
N LEU A 209 6.52 15.15 17.69
CA LEU A 209 5.29 15.58 17.02
C LEU A 209 5.59 16.49 15.81
N ALA A 210 6.61 17.35 15.93
CA ALA A 210 7.05 18.19 14.83
C ALA A 210 7.67 17.36 13.70
N GLU A 211 8.43 16.32 14.03
CA GLU A 211 9.00 15.37 13.05
C GLU A 211 7.88 14.62 12.32
N SER A 212 6.93 14.04 13.04
CA SER A 212 5.76 13.38 12.41
C SER A 212 4.93 14.32 11.54
N SER A 213 4.84 15.60 11.88
CA SER A 213 4.18 16.59 11.03
C SER A 213 4.96 16.89 9.74
N ARG A 214 6.30 16.85 9.78
CA ARG A 214 7.16 16.97 8.60
C ARG A 214 7.03 15.74 7.70
N GLU A 215 7.03 14.55 8.27
CA GLU A 215 6.81 13.30 7.55
C GLU A 215 5.46 13.31 6.82
N ALA A 216 4.38 13.65 7.52
CA ALA A 216 3.05 13.77 6.92
C ALA A 216 2.98 14.84 5.82
N ALA A 217 3.80 15.89 5.90
CA ALA A 217 3.89 16.91 4.84
C ALA A 217 4.62 16.40 3.59
N LEU A 218 5.61 15.50 3.75
CA LEU A 218 6.27 14.83 2.62
C LEU A 218 5.35 13.79 1.98
N GLU A 219 4.72 12.95 2.79
CA GLU A 219 3.74 11.96 2.34
C GLU A 219 2.63 12.62 1.50
N ALA A 220 2.14 13.79 1.90
CA ALA A 220 1.15 14.55 1.13
C ALA A 220 1.65 15.08 -0.24
N VAL A 221 2.95 15.10 -0.49
CA VAL A 221 3.53 15.47 -1.79
C VAL A 221 3.64 14.26 -2.71
N VAL A 222 3.88 13.08 -2.15
CA VAL A 222 4.00 11.83 -2.93
C VAL A 222 2.64 11.21 -3.24
N ASP A 223 1.60 11.51 -2.47
CA ASP A 223 0.20 11.09 -2.73
C ASP A 223 -0.44 11.97 -3.79
N VAL A 224 -0.22 11.65 -5.07
CA VAL A 224 -0.72 12.48 -6.19
C VAL A 224 -2.15 12.14 -6.62
N HIS A 225 -2.66 10.96 -6.27
CA HIS A 225 -3.98 10.49 -6.69
C HIS A 225 -4.83 9.91 -5.56
N THR A 226 -6.13 10.07 -5.71
CA THR A 226 -7.16 9.22 -5.09
C THR A 226 -8.14 8.80 -6.17
N PHE A 227 -8.76 7.63 -6.05
CA PHE A 227 -9.45 7.01 -7.17
C PHE A 227 -10.99 6.98 -7.02
N ASP A 228 -11.70 7.27 -8.11
CA ASP A 228 -13.02 6.68 -8.32
C ASP A 228 -12.80 5.33 -9.01
N PRO A 229 -13.40 4.21 -8.49
CA PRO A 229 -13.16 2.88 -9.05
C PRO A 229 -13.39 2.79 -10.57
N SER A 230 -14.41 3.49 -11.07
CA SER A 230 -14.73 3.51 -12.50
C SER A 230 -13.72 4.30 -13.33
N GLN A 231 -13.08 5.32 -12.75
CA GLN A 231 -12.00 6.06 -13.41
C GLN A 231 -10.73 5.24 -13.45
N LEU A 232 -10.39 4.53 -12.37
CA LEU A 232 -9.23 3.65 -12.32
C LEU A 232 -9.34 2.54 -13.38
N ALA A 233 -10.50 1.89 -13.51
CA ALA A 233 -10.74 0.89 -14.55
C ALA A 233 -10.54 1.43 -15.97
N ARG A 234 -10.87 2.71 -16.22
CA ARG A 234 -10.71 3.33 -17.55
C ARG A 234 -9.24 3.48 -17.98
N PHE A 235 -8.30 3.68 -17.06
CA PHE A 235 -6.87 3.70 -17.39
C PHE A 235 -6.43 2.34 -17.96
N ALA A 236 -6.77 1.26 -17.31
CA ALA A 236 -6.45 -0.09 -17.79
C ALA A 236 -7.14 -0.42 -19.12
N LEU A 237 -8.42 -0.06 -19.28
CA LEU A 237 -9.15 -0.29 -20.54
C LEU A 237 -8.54 0.51 -21.70
N ARG A 238 -8.11 1.75 -21.47
CA ARG A 238 -7.49 2.58 -22.52
C ARG A 238 -6.14 2.02 -22.98
N SER A 239 -5.39 1.38 -22.09
CA SER A 239 -4.13 0.72 -22.44
C SER A 239 -4.31 -0.58 -23.26
N GLY A 240 -5.56 -1.02 -23.47
CA GLY A 240 -5.88 -2.24 -24.19
C GLY A 240 -6.06 -3.48 -23.31
N CYS A 241 -6.01 -3.36 -22.00
CA CYS A 241 -6.33 -4.48 -21.10
C CYS A 241 -7.79 -4.91 -21.26
N VAL A 242 -8.03 -6.20 -21.11
CA VAL A 242 -9.34 -6.85 -21.14
C VAL A 242 -9.68 -7.44 -19.76
N ASP A 243 -10.93 -7.90 -19.57
CA ASP A 243 -11.39 -8.47 -18.29
C ASP A 243 -11.04 -7.58 -17.07
N VAL A 244 -11.19 -6.26 -17.27
CA VAL A 244 -10.89 -5.29 -16.21
C VAL A 244 -12.02 -5.24 -15.20
N SER A 245 -11.69 -5.42 -13.94
CA SER A 245 -12.63 -5.29 -12.83
C SER A 245 -12.03 -4.59 -11.63
N THR A 246 -12.88 -3.94 -10.84
CA THR A 246 -12.52 -3.30 -9.58
C THR A 246 -13.38 -3.82 -8.44
N VAL A 247 -12.78 -3.97 -7.27
CA VAL A 247 -13.47 -4.33 -6.02
C VAL A 247 -13.00 -3.38 -4.93
N THR A 248 -13.93 -2.95 -4.07
CA THR A 248 -13.60 -2.04 -2.97
C THR A 248 -13.75 -2.72 -1.62
N GLN A 249 -12.95 -2.29 -0.66
CA GLN A 249 -12.84 -2.88 0.67
C GLN A 249 -12.70 -1.79 1.74
N GLU A 250 -13.01 -2.15 2.99
CA GLU A 250 -12.77 -1.32 4.16
C GLU A 250 -13.60 -0.02 4.20
N LEU A 251 -14.86 -0.14 4.63
CA LEU A 251 -15.70 1.00 4.97
C LEU A 251 -15.55 1.34 6.47
N THR A 252 -16.19 0.53 7.32
CA THR A 252 -16.15 0.75 8.78
C THR A 252 -14.81 0.34 9.38
N ALA A 253 -14.14 -0.61 8.77
CA ALA A 253 -12.77 -1.00 9.13
C ALA A 253 -11.78 0.17 8.97
N SER A 254 -11.87 0.95 7.89
CA SER A 254 -11.06 2.14 7.70
C SER A 254 -11.44 3.28 8.63
N TRP A 255 -12.75 3.48 8.90
CA TRP A 255 -13.23 4.49 9.85
C TRP A 255 -12.74 4.24 11.28
N PHE A 256 -12.46 3.01 11.62
CA PHE A 256 -11.83 2.63 12.89
C PHE A 256 -10.29 2.64 12.76
N GLY A 257 -9.73 2.04 11.73
CA GLY A 257 -8.30 1.81 11.57
C GLY A 257 -7.49 3.10 11.49
N TRP A 258 -7.91 4.08 10.68
CA TRP A 258 -7.22 5.35 10.54
C TRP A 258 -7.18 6.19 11.83
N PRO A 259 -8.29 6.37 12.57
CA PRO A 259 -8.24 6.94 13.92
C PRO A 259 -7.33 6.18 14.89
N VAL A 260 -7.34 4.86 14.88
CA VAL A 260 -6.46 4.04 15.74
C VAL A 260 -4.99 4.34 15.43
N ARG A 261 -4.57 4.27 14.17
CA ARG A 261 -3.20 4.60 13.76
C ARG A 261 -2.80 6.03 14.12
N THR A 262 -3.71 6.98 13.89
CA THR A 262 -3.48 8.37 14.25
C THR A 262 -3.34 8.55 15.77
N PHE A 263 -4.13 7.84 16.55
CA PHE A 263 -4.00 7.85 18.01
C PHE A 263 -2.66 7.26 18.45
N GLU A 264 -2.27 6.11 17.90
CA GLU A 264 -0.99 5.45 18.18
C GLU A 264 0.20 6.37 17.89
N SER A 265 0.18 7.08 16.77
CA SER A 265 1.23 8.04 16.40
C SER A 265 1.20 9.34 17.20
N SER A 266 0.10 9.67 17.87
CA SER A 266 -0.07 10.90 18.66
C SER A 266 0.33 10.76 20.12
N VAL A 267 0.52 9.55 20.63
CA VAL A 267 0.87 9.26 22.02
C VAL A 267 2.33 8.83 22.16
N LYS A 268 2.83 8.88 23.40
CA LYS A 268 4.21 8.50 23.72
C LYS A 268 4.48 7.04 23.33
N ALA A 269 5.60 6.78 22.67
CA ALA A 269 6.01 5.45 22.26
C ALA A 269 6.05 4.47 23.46
N GLY A 270 5.55 3.25 23.25
CA GLY A 270 5.53 2.20 24.27
C GLY A 270 4.45 2.31 25.35
N VAL A 271 3.60 3.36 25.34
CA VAL A 271 2.50 3.49 26.29
C VAL A 271 1.36 2.51 26.00
N LEU A 272 1.19 2.16 24.72
CA LEU A 272 0.23 1.18 24.26
C LEU A 272 0.89 -0.20 24.23
N GLY A 273 0.34 -1.14 24.95
CA GLY A 273 0.89 -2.50 25.06
C GLY A 273 0.21 -3.50 24.14
N PHE A 274 0.64 -4.76 24.24
CA PHE A 274 0.14 -5.88 23.43
C PHE A 274 -1.39 -6.05 23.49
N GLY A 275 -2.02 -5.77 24.64
CA GLY A 275 -3.48 -5.81 24.77
C GLY A 275 -4.20 -4.83 23.85
N TRP A 276 -3.64 -3.62 23.66
CA TRP A 276 -4.15 -2.64 22.71
C TRP A 276 -4.02 -3.14 21.26
N ALA A 277 -2.85 -3.63 20.88
CA ALA A 277 -2.61 -4.14 19.53
C ALA A 277 -3.59 -5.27 19.16
N ASN A 278 -3.81 -6.21 20.08
CA ASN A 278 -4.79 -7.28 19.89
C ASN A 278 -6.23 -6.76 19.78
N PHE A 279 -6.60 -5.78 20.61
CA PHE A 279 -7.92 -5.14 20.54
C PHE A 279 -8.11 -4.45 19.19
N ALA A 280 -7.14 -3.63 18.78
CA ALA A 280 -7.20 -2.87 17.53
C ALA A 280 -7.30 -3.80 16.31
N PHE A 281 -6.42 -4.78 16.21
CA PHE A 281 -6.44 -5.76 15.13
C PHE A 281 -7.71 -6.62 15.12
N GLY A 282 -8.12 -7.13 16.29
CA GLY A 282 -9.33 -7.95 16.40
C GLY A 282 -10.59 -7.18 16.04
N THR A 283 -10.67 -5.90 16.39
CA THR A 283 -11.80 -5.03 16.05
C THR A 283 -11.81 -4.71 14.55
N TRP A 284 -10.65 -4.32 13.99
CA TRP A 284 -10.51 -4.08 12.56
C TRP A 284 -10.95 -5.30 11.73
N LYS A 285 -10.49 -6.49 12.08
CA LYS A 285 -10.85 -7.75 11.39
C LYS A 285 -12.36 -8.04 11.44
N LYS A 286 -13.02 -7.76 12.56
CA LYS A 286 -14.48 -7.93 12.68
C LYS A 286 -15.23 -6.92 11.79
N LEU A 287 -14.78 -5.67 11.78
CA LEU A 287 -15.37 -4.63 10.94
C LEU A 287 -15.16 -4.92 9.45
N GLU A 288 -13.97 -5.36 9.04
CA GLU A 288 -13.70 -5.81 7.66
C GLU A 288 -14.64 -6.96 7.26
N GLY A 289 -14.82 -7.93 8.13
CA GLY A 289 -15.78 -9.01 7.90
C GLY A 289 -17.23 -8.52 7.73
N LEU A 290 -17.65 -7.52 8.52
CA LEU A 290 -18.96 -6.88 8.41
C LEU A 290 -19.08 -6.07 7.11
N ASP A 291 -18.05 -5.31 6.76
CA ASP A 291 -17.98 -4.54 5.52
C ASP A 291 -18.20 -5.45 4.31
N ARG A 292 -17.48 -6.58 4.27
CA ARG A 292 -17.57 -7.56 3.18
C ARG A 292 -18.92 -8.29 3.12
N GLN A 293 -19.48 -8.69 4.26
CA GLN A 293 -20.69 -9.53 4.29
C GLN A 293 -21.98 -8.72 4.14
N VAL A 294 -21.99 -7.48 4.64
CA VAL A 294 -23.21 -6.65 4.74
C VAL A 294 -23.06 -5.37 3.91
N PHE A 295 -22.09 -4.52 4.25
CA PHE A 295 -22.06 -3.17 3.68
C PHE A 295 -21.70 -3.14 2.20
N SER A 296 -20.88 -4.07 1.70
CA SER A 296 -20.59 -4.20 0.27
C SER A 296 -21.83 -4.45 -0.61
N LYS A 297 -22.94 -4.91 -0.02
CA LYS A 297 -24.19 -5.20 -0.75
C LYS A 297 -25.15 -4.02 -0.78
N ILE A 298 -24.97 -3.03 0.09
CA ILE A 298 -25.96 -1.94 0.29
C ILE A 298 -25.35 -0.54 0.16
N ILE A 299 -24.04 -0.42 0.29
CA ILE A 299 -23.32 0.85 0.18
C ILE A 299 -22.57 0.88 -1.15
N SER A 300 -22.61 2.02 -1.84
CA SER A 300 -21.88 2.19 -3.10
C SER A 300 -20.36 2.11 -2.89
N ASP A 301 -19.68 1.42 -3.79
CA ASP A 301 -18.25 1.12 -3.83
C ASP A 301 -17.35 2.33 -3.54
N ARG A 302 -17.75 3.51 -4.04
CA ARG A 302 -17.00 4.77 -3.91
C ARG A 302 -16.80 5.26 -2.47
N TYR A 303 -17.52 4.70 -1.48
CA TYR A 303 -17.41 5.09 -0.07
C TYR A 303 -16.44 4.22 0.72
N PHE A 304 -16.06 3.06 0.18
CA PHE A 304 -15.04 2.21 0.77
C PHE A 304 -13.66 2.86 0.60
N TYR A 305 -12.76 2.58 1.52
CA TYR A 305 -11.45 3.24 1.54
C TYR A 305 -10.52 2.71 0.45
N ASN A 306 -10.37 1.40 0.36
CA ASN A 306 -9.47 0.75 -0.58
C ASN A 306 -10.20 0.33 -1.85
N VAL A 307 -9.59 0.55 -3.01
CA VAL A 307 -9.95 -0.08 -4.27
C VAL A 307 -8.82 -1.00 -4.73
N CYS A 308 -9.21 -2.19 -5.16
CA CYS A 308 -8.36 -3.15 -5.86
C CYS A 308 -8.79 -3.23 -7.32
N ILE A 309 -7.84 -3.41 -8.23
CA ILE A 309 -8.09 -3.53 -9.68
C ILE A 309 -7.34 -4.72 -10.25
N THR A 310 -7.95 -5.39 -11.22
CA THR A 310 -7.31 -6.41 -12.05
C THR A 310 -7.70 -6.25 -13.51
N GLY A 311 -6.89 -6.80 -14.40
CA GLY A 311 -7.16 -6.93 -15.82
C GLY A 311 -6.15 -7.87 -16.47
N MET A 312 -6.35 -8.18 -17.73
CA MET A 312 -5.47 -9.08 -18.51
C MET A 312 -4.96 -8.39 -19.75
N ALA A 313 -3.75 -8.78 -20.18
CA ALA A 313 -3.30 -8.50 -21.54
C ALA A 313 -4.08 -9.38 -22.54
N PRO A 314 -4.51 -8.84 -23.69
CA PRO A 314 -5.29 -9.55 -24.69
C PRO A 314 -4.53 -10.72 -25.35
#